data_abb84295d6c6651dc616d2d0503db7e4
#
_entry.id   abb84295d6c6651dc616d2d0503db7e4
#
_cell.length_a   1.000
_cell.length_b   1.000
_cell.length_c   1.000
_cell.angle_alpha   90.00
_cell.angle_beta   90.00
_cell.angle_gamma   90.00
#
_symmetry.space_group_name_H-M   'P 1'
#
loop_
_entity.id
_entity.type
_entity.pdbx_description
1 polymer ?
#
loop_
_entity_poly.entity_id
_entity_poly.type
_entity_poly.pdbx_seq_one_letter_code
_entity_poly.pdbx_strand_id
1 'polypeptide(L)'
;MKRVTVAFVVLISVGLVLSWSQAWAEKDKTAEGIEEYRAALKDGNPAELFQLTGEDLWKTKSGPKNASLESCDLGLGAGVVKGAYAQLPRFFKDTGRVQDLESRLLTCMERLQGLDPKPIIAAAFDSPAREPMIALVTYISGESQGVPVKVSLATPQEQHMYNLGKRLFYYQGGSHDFSCATCHNQPDTRIRLQDLPYLPSAKGAGFAWSTWPAYRVSAGQMWSMQWRINDCFRQQRFPEPIYTSDVTIALSMYLAATGNGTVMDTPGIKR
;
A
#
# COMPACT_ATOMS: atom_id res chain seq x y z
N MET A 1 -50.37 12.57 42.92
CA MET A 1 -49.31 13.17 42.07
C MET A 1 -48.03 12.36 41.95
N LYS A 2 -47.52 11.62 42.94
CA LYS A 2 -46.26 10.85 42.88
C LYS A 2 -46.27 9.65 41.90
N ARG A 3 -47.43 9.00 41.65
CA ARG A 3 -47.50 7.82 40.72
C ARG A 3 -47.43 8.17 39.23
N VAL A 4 -47.84 9.34 38.85
CA VAL A 4 -47.82 9.79 37.43
C VAL A 4 -46.41 10.16 37.00
N THR A 5 -45.60 10.74 37.89
CA THR A 5 -44.23 11.15 37.60
C THR A 5 -43.29 9.96 37.41
N VAL A 6 -43.49 8.85 38.13
CA VAL A 6 -42.69 7.62 37.99
C VAL A 6 -42.98 6.92 36.68
N ALA A 7 -44.24 6.87 36.23
CA ALA A 7 -44.59 6.26 34.94
C ALA A 7 -44.00 7.04 33.75
N PHE A 8 -43.94 8.36 33.83
CA PHE A 8 -43.35 9.20 32.76
C PHE A 8 -41.83 9.05 32.67
N VAL A 9 -41.10 8.94 33.77
CA VAL A 9 -39.66 8.72 33.80
C VAL A 9 -39.28 7.34 33.25
N VAL A 10 -40.06 6.30 33.58
CA VAL A 10 -39.81 4.94 33.05
C VAL A 10 -40.05 4.87 31.53
N LEU A 11 -41.08 5.53 31.02
CA LEU A 11 -41.36 5.58 29.59
C LEU A 11 -40.24 6.31 28.80
N ILE A 12 -39.70 7.40 29.33
CA ILE A 12 -38.59 8.13 28.69
C ILE A 12 -37.30 7.30 28.72
N SER A 13 -36.99 6.62 29.79
CA SER A 13 -35.80 5.78 29.91
C SER A 13 -35.86 4.55 28.99
N VAL A 14 -37.01 3.91 28.83
CA VAL A 14 -37.20 2.80 27.88
C VAL A 14 -37.10 3.26 26.44
N GLY A 15 -37.64 4.42 26.08
CA GLY A 15 -37.53 5.00 24.76
C GLY A 15 -36.09 5.36 24.36
N LEU A 16 -35.30 5.87 25.29
CA LEU A 16 -33.88 6.17 25.09
C LEU A 16 -33.04 4.90 24.87
N VAL A 17 -33.27 3.84 25.64
CA VAL A 17 -32.56 2.56 25.47
C VAL A 17 -32.89 1.90 24.15
N LEU A 18 -34.16 1.94 23.71
CA LEU A 18 -34.58 1.39 22.42
C LEU A 18 -33.99 2.16 21.21
N SER A 19 -33.89 3.49 21.30
CA SER A 19 -33.27 4.28 20.24
C SER A 19 -31.76 4.05 20.12
N TRP A 20 -31.07 3.77 21.24
CA TRP A 20 -29.65 3.42 21.21
C TRP A 20 -29.42 2.03 20.61
N SER A 21 -30.23 1.04 20.92
CA SER A 21 -30.12 -0.29 20.35
C SER A 21 -30.35 -0.30 18.82
N GLN A 22 -31.26 0.50 18.30
CA GLN A 22 -31.47 0.65 16.88
C GLN A 22 -30.28 1.31 16.16
N ALA A 23 -29.65 2.32 16.77
CA ALA A 23 -28.45 2.95 16.20
C ALA A 23 -27.26 2.00 16.10
N TRP A 24 -27.08 1.10 17.07
CA TRP A 24 -26.05 0.06 17.02
C TRP A 24 -26.34 -1.00 15.96
N ALA A 25 -27.60 -1.44 15.83
CA ALA A 25 -28.00 -2.43 14.82
C ALA A 25 -27.85 -1.89 13.39
N GLU A 26 -28.10 -0.60 13.17
CA GLU A 26 -27.93 0.05 11.87
C GLU A 26 -26.44 0.20 11.51
N LYS A 27 -25.58 0.46 12.49
CA LYS A 27 -24.11 0.50 12.31
C LYS A 27 -23.56 -0.86 11.90
N ASP A 28 -24.04 -1.94 12.50
CA ASP A 28 -23.63 -3.30 12.16
C ASP A 28 -24.05 -3.70 10.75
N LYS A 29 -25.27 -3.41 10.34
CA LYS A 29 -25.75 -3.66 8.96
C LYS A 29 -24.95 -2.90 7.91
N THR A 30 -24.55 -1.68 8.19
CA THR A 30 -23.71 -0.89 7.27
C THR A 30 -22.31 -1.49 7.14
N ALA A 31 -21.73 -1.97 8.25
CA ALA A 31 -20.43 -2.65 8.23
C ALA A 31 -20.51 -3.98 7.45
N GLU A 32 -21.56 -4.76 7.69
CA GLU A 32 -21.84 -6.02 6.99
C GLU A 32 -22.01 -5.82 5.48
N GLY A 33 -22.80 -4.84 5.05
CA GLY A 33 -22.96 -4.47 3.65
C GLY A 33 -21.66 -3.98 2.97
N ILE A 34 -20.77 -3.33 3.72
CA ILE A 34 -19.44 -2.96 3.23
C ILE A 34 -18.56 -4.20 3.01
N GLU A 35 -18.61 -5.17 3.93
CA GLU A 35 -17.87 -6.43 3.80
C GLU A 35 -18.40 -7.28 2.64
N GLU A 36 -19.71 -7.41 2.48
CA GLU A 36 -20.33 -8.10 1.34
C GLU A 36 -19.93 -7.46 0.00
N TYR A 37 -19.96 -6.13 -0.08
CA TYR A 37 -19.52 -5.41 -1.27
C TYR A 37 -18.04 -5.63 -1.56
N ARG A 38 -17.18 -5.67 -0.55
CA ARG A 38 -15.76 -5.98 -0.70
C ARG A 38 -15.53 -7.41 -1.15
N ALA A 39 -16.30 -8.36 -0.62
CA ALA A 39 -16.24 -9.77 -1.03
C ALA A 39 -16.67 -9.94 -2.50
N ALA A 40 -17.76 -9.31 -2.91
CA ALA A 40 -18.22 -9.33 -4.30
C ALA A 40 -17.19 -8.70 -5.28
N LEU A 41 -16.49 -7.66 -4.87
CA LEU A 41 -15.41 -7.08 -5.68
C LEU A 41 -14.17 -7.98 -5.78
N LYS A 42 -13.95 -8.91 -4.85
CA LYS A 42 -12.83 -9.86 -4.93
C LYS A 42 -13.00 -10.84 -6.09
N ASP A 43 -14.22 -11.29 -6.37
CA ASP A 43 -14.53 -12.24 -7.46
C ASP A 43 -14.43 -11.62 -8.87
N GLY A 44 -14.29 -10.33 -9.00
CA GLY A 44 -14.12 -9.61 -10.26
C GLY A 44 -13.14 -8.47 -10.10
N ASN A 45 -12.00 -8.74 -9.45
CA ASN A 45 -11.01 -7.70 -9.17
C ASN A 45 -10.44 -7.13 -10.49
N PRO A 46 -10.69 -5.84 -10.81
CA PRO A 46 -10.15 -5.24 -12.02
C PRO A 46 -8.62 -5.29 -12.10
N ALA A 47 -7.93 -5.56 -10.99
CA ALA A 47 -6.49 -5.75 -10.95
C ALA A 47 -6.00 -6.92 -11.82
N GLU A 48 -6.86 -7.90 -12.13
CA GLU A 48 -6.51 -9.03 -13.01
C GLU A 48 -6.10 -8.56 -14.40
N LEU A 49 -6.75 -7.54 -14.95
CA LEU A 49 -6.37 -6.96 -16.24
C LEU A 49 -4.98 -6.32 -16.19
N PHE A 50 -4.65 -5.68 -15.07
CA PHE A 50 -3.31 -5.11 -14.86
C PHE A 50 -2.25 -6.20 -14.65
N GLN A 51 -2.60 -7.32 -14.01
CA GLN A 51 -1.70 -8.47 -13.89
C GLN A 51 -1.37 -9.07 -15.25
N LEU A 52 -2.36 -9.32 -16.10
CA LEU A 52 -2.16 -9.83 -17.46
C LEU A 52 -1.31 -8.88 -18.30
N THR A 53 -1.60 -7.57 -18.24
CA THR A 53 -0.79 -6.56 -18.92
C THR A 53 0.64 -6.54 -18.39
N GLY A 54 0.82 -6.64 -17.08
CA GLY A 54 2.14 -6.67 -16.45
C GLY A 54 2.95 -7.92 -16.81
N GLU A 55 2.29 -9.07 -16.91
CA GLU A 55 2.90 -10.33 -17.37
C GLU A 55 3.37 -10.22 -18.81
N ASP A 56 2.55 -9.66 -19.69
CA ASP A 56 2.93 -9.42 -21.08
C ASP A 56 4.12 -8.47 -21.18
N LEU A 57 4.10 -7.35 -20.47
CA LEU A 57 5.21 -6.39 -20.43
C LEU A 57 6.51 -7.02 -19.87
N TRP A 58 6.41 -7.93 -18.91
CA TRP A 58 7.57 -8.65 -18.36
C TRP A 58 8.27 -9.52 -19.42
N LYS A 59 7.49 -10.18 -20.28
CA LYS A 59 7.95 -11.11 -21.31
C LYS A 59 8.27 -10.41 -22.65
N THR A 60 7.65 -9.27 -22.89
CA THR A 60 7.81 -8.56 -24.18
C THR A 60 9.16 -7.86 -24.27
N LYS A 61 9.86 -8.07 -25.39
CA LYS A 61 11.09 -7.37 -25.69
C LYS A 61 10.81 -5.92 -26.03
N SER A 62 11.54 -5.01 -25.42
CA SER A 62 11.37 -3.57 -25.62
C SER A 62 12.69 -2.81 -25.47
N GLY A 63 12.61 -1.49 -25.69
CA GLY A 63 13.74 -0.58 -25.59
C GLY A 63 14.82 -0.75 -26.64
N PRO A 64 15.86 0.12 -26.63
CA PRO A 64 16.95 0.10 -27.61
C PRO A 64 17.72 -1.23 -27.69
N LYS A 65 17.78 -1.98 -26.60
CA LYS A 65 18.46 -3.30 -26.55
C LYS A 65 17.55 -4.46 -26.95
N ASN A 66 16.29 -4.23 -27.29
CA ASN A 66 15.31 -5.24 -27.70
C ASN A 66 15.32 -6.46 -26.78
N ALA A 67 15.23 -6.23 -25.44
CA ALA A 67 15.29 -7.27 -24.41
C ALA A 67 14.04 -7.27 -23.56
N SER A 68 13.65 -8.46 -23.05
CA SER A 68 12.59 -8.60 -22.06
C SER A 68 13.13 -8.36 -20.63
N LEU A 69 12.22 -8.28 -19.65
CA LEU A 69 12.58 -8.19 -18.24
C LEU A 69 12.79 -9.56 -17.58
N GLU A 70 12.63 -10.66 -18.31
CA GLU A 70 12.71 -12.03 -17.78
C GLU A 70 14.07 -12.40 -17.16
N SER A 71 15.12 -11.63 -17.42
CA SER A 71 16.41 -11.79 -16.75
C SER A 71 16.65 -10.81 -15.61
N CYS A 72 15.67 -9.99 -15.24
CA CYS A 72 15.75 -9.09 -14.11
C CYS A 72 15.84 -9.87 -12.80
N ASP A 73 16.88 -9.60 -12.01
CA ASP A 73 17.01 -10.14 -10.64
C ASP A 73 16.25 -9.24 -9.64
N LEU A 74 15.14 -9.73 -9.14
CA LEU A 74 14.34 -9.08 -8.09
C LEU A 74 14.83 -9.42 -6.66
N GLY A 75 16.02 -10.03 -6.55
CA GLY A 75 16.64 -10.38 -5.28
C GLY A 75 16.53 -11.87 -4.91
N LEU A 76 15.89 -12.68 -5.76
CA LEU A 76 15.80 -14.15 -5.61
C LEU A 76 16.54 -14.89 -6.72
N GLY A 77 17.27 -14.17 -7.56
CA GLY A 77 17.91 -14.66 -8.78
C GLY A 77 17.23 -14.12 -10.04
N ALA A 78 17.96 -14.20 -11.15
CA ALA A 78 17.49 -13.70 -12.43
C ALA A 78 16.17 -14.37 -12.86
N GLY A 79 15.15 -13.57 -13.15
CA GLY A 79 13.84 -14.01 -13.65
C GLY A 79 12.92 -14.61 -12.59
N VAL A 80 13.33 -14.71 -11.33
CA VAL A 80 12.48 -15.25 -10.28
C VAL A 80 11.50 -14.18 -9.81
N VAL A 81 10.24 -14.33 -10.18
CA VAL A 81 9.13 -13.41 -9.84
C VAL A 81 8.40 -13.87 -8.58
N LYS A 82 8.14 -15.19 -8.48
CA LYS A 82 7.33 -15.77 -7.41
C LYS A 82 7.92 -15.47 -6.03
N GLY A 83 7.13 -14.78 -5.21
CA GLY A 83 7.51 -14.43 -3.83
C GLY A 83 8.51 -13.28 -3.72
N ALA A 84 8.93 -12.65 -4.82
CA ALA A 84 9.93 -11.59 -4.81
C ALA A 84 9.42 -10.34 -4.07
N TYR A 85 8.19 -9.90 -4.32
CA TYR A 85 7.63 -8.71 -3.67
C TYR A 85 7.54 -8.86 -2.14
N ALA A 86 7.30 -10.06 -1.65
CA ALA A 86 7.25 -10.33 -0.20
C ALA A 86 8.60 -10.13 0.52
N GLN A 87 9.71 -10.00 -0.24
CA GLN A 87 11.06 -9.80 0.30
C GLN A 87 11.65 -8.42 -0.04
N LEU A 88 10.85 -7.53 -0.62
CA LEU A 88 11.22 -6.16 -0.94
C LEU A 88 10.58 -5.18 0.05
N PRO A 89 11.25 -4.03 0.31
CA PRO A 89 12.56 -3.58 -0.16
C PRO A 89 13.74 -4.36 0.42
N ARG A 90 14.87 -4.40 -0.30
CA ARG A 90 16.12 -5.04 0.15
C ARG A 90 17.37 -4.37 -0.43
N PHE A 91 18.52 -4.67 0.13
CA PHE A 91 19.80 -4.22 -0.42
C PHE A 91 20.21 -5.04 -1.64
N PHE A 92 20.59 -4.36 -2.71
CA PHE A 92 21.12 -4.94 -3.94
C PHE A 92 22.60 -4.59 -4.10
N LYS A 93 23.47 -5.61 -4.13
CA LYS A 93 24.94 -5.43 -4.23
C LYS A 93 25.37 -4.79 -5.55
N ASP A 94 24.65 -5.07 -6.64
CA ASP A 94 24.95 -4.57 -7.99
C ASP A 94 24.70 -3.07 -8.16
N THR A 95 23.85 -2.47 -7.32
CA THR A 95 23.60 -1.02 -7.30
C THR A 95 24.19 -0.34 -6.04
N GLY A 96 24.55 -1.12 -5.02
CA GLY A 96 24.97 -0.61 -3.72
C GLY A 96 23.84 0.08 -2.94
N ARG A 97 22.59 -0.14 -3.31
CA ARG A 97 21.41 0.58 -2.76
C ARG A 97 20.33 -0.38 -2.26
N VAL A 98 19.55 0.08 -1.29
CA VAL A 98 18.27 -0.53 -0.98
C VAL A 98 17.27 -0.10 -2.05
N GLN A 99 16.56 -1.07 -2.61
CA GLN A 99 15.56 -0.83 -3.64
C GLN A 99 14.26 -1.56 -3.27
N ASP A 100 13.15 -0.91 -3.55
CA ASP A 100 11.84 -1.54 -3.61
C ASP A 100 11.58 -2.09 -5.02
N LEU A 101 10.40 -2.63 -5.26
CA LEU A 101 10.08 -3.21 -6.57
C LEU A 101 10.16 -2.19 -7.70
N GLU A 102 9.60 -0.99 -7.51
CA GLU A 102 9.54 0.03 -8.55
C GLU A 102 10.93 0.55 -8.92
N SER A 103 11.76 0.87 -7.94
CA SER A 103 13.14 1.30 -8.18
C SER A 103 14.02 0.18 -8.77
N ARG A 104 13.75 -1.09 -8.42
CA ARG A 104 14.45 -2.23 -9.01
C ARG A 104 14.06 -2.45 -10.46
N LEU A 105 12.77 -2.33 -10.78
CA LEU A 105 12.29 -2.41 -12.16
C LEU A 105 12.89 -1.32 -13.05
N LEU A 106 12.99 -0.07 -12.57
CA LEU A 106 13.67 1.00 -13.30
C LEU A 106 15.13 0.64 -13.60
N THR A 107 15.85 0.06 -12.63
CA THR A 107 17.23 -0.43 -12.84
C THR A 107 17.28 -1.52 -13.92
N CYS A 108 16.33 -2.46 -13.90
CA CYS A 108 16.27 -3.52 -14.91
C CYS A 108 15.93 -2.96 -16.30
N MET A 109 14.98 -2.04 -16.39
CA MET A 109 14.63 -1.36 -17.65
C MET A 109 15.83 -0.63 -18.26
N GLU A 110 16.59 0.10 -17.43
CA GLU A 110 17.81 0.77 -17.87
C GLU A 110 18.88 -0.23 -18.33
N ARG A 111 19.18 -1.24 -17.53
CA ARG A 111 20.28 -2.17 -17.80
C ARG A 111 19.99 -3.18 -18.90
N LEU A 112 18.81 -3.77 -18.89
CA LEU A 112 18.42 -4.83 -19.82
C LEU A 112 17.87 -4.26 -21.11
N GLN A 113 16.95 -3.29 -21.02
CA GLN A 113 16.25 -2.74 -22.19
C GLN A 113 16.91 -1.49 -22.76
N GLY A 114 17.79 -0.81 -22.00
CA GLY A 114 18.44 0.44 -22.39
C GLY A 114 17.49 1.64 -22.35
N LEU A 115 16.41 1.57 -21.57
CA LEU A 115 15.46 2.66 -21.40
C LEU A 115 16.00 3.71 -20.41
N ASP A 116 15.79 4.99 -20.70
CA ASP A 116 16.07 6.06 -19.74
C ASP A 116 14.96 6.09 -18.66
N PRO A 117 15.28 5.92 -17.37
CA PRO A 117 14.28 5.95 -16.30
C PRO A 117 13.79 7.38 -15.96
N LYS A 118 14.51 8.42 -16.38
CA LYS A 118 14.22 9.81 -16.00
C LYS A 118 12.81 10.28 -16.38
N PRO A 119 12.28 10.01 -17.58
CA PRO A 119 10.92 10.39 -17.93
C PRO A 119 9.86 9.75 -17.02
N ILE A 120 10.06 8.50 -16.61
CA ILE A 120 9.16 7.78 -15.71
C ILE A 120 9.26 8.38 -14.30
N ILE A 121 10.46 8.69 -13.83
CA ILE A 121 10.69 9.30 -12.50
C ILE A 121 10.08 10.70 -12.43
N ALA A 122 10.23 11.51 -13.48
CA ALA A 122 9.73 12.88 -13.53
C ALA A 122 8.22 12.99 -13.79
N ALA A 123 7.58 11.93 -14.26
CA ALA A 123 6.15 11.93 -14.52
C ALA A 123 5.34 12.10 -13.24
N ALA A 124 4.18 12.76 -13.34
CA ALA A 124 3.21 12.82 -12.23
C ALA A 124 2.72 11.40 -11.86
N PHE A 125 2.27 11.21 -10.61
CA PHE A 125 1.85 9.88 -10.14
C PHE A 125 0.64 9.34 -10.91
N ASP A 126 -0.24 10.18 -11.40
CA ASP A 126 -1.42 9.85 -12.22
C ASP A 126 -1.15 9.89 -13.73
N SER A 127 0.11 10.04 -14.13
CA SER A 127 0.49 10.10 -15.54
C SER A 127 0.37 8.74 -16.23
N PRO A 128 -0.18 8.68 -17.46
CA PRO A 128 -0.16 7.47 -18.29
C PRO A 128 1.24 6.89 -18.52
N ALA A 129 2.28 7.71 -18.43
CA ALA A 129 3.67 7.25 -18.55
C ALA A 129 4.07 6.23 -17.45
N ARG A 130 3.30 6.14 -16.35
CA ARG A 130 3.52 5.18 -15.26
C ARG A 130 2.65 3.93 -15.35
N GLU A 131 1.66 3.88 -16.23
CA GLU A 131 0.77 2.72 -16.35
C GLU A 131 1.53 1.40 -16.59
N PRO A 132 2.57 1.34 -17.46
CA PRO A 132 3.34 0.12 -17.64
C PRO A 132 4.06 -0.32 -16.35
N MET A 133 4.58 0.63 -15.58
CA MET A 133 5.22 0.34 -14.28
C MET A 133 4.20 -0.22 -13.29
N ILE A 134 3.01 0.38 -13.20
CA ILE A 134 1.94 -0.08 -12.31
C ILE A 134 1.47 -1.49 -12.69
N ALA A 135 1.35 -1.79 -13.98
CA ALA A 135 1.00 -3.13 -14.46
C ALA A 135 2.07 -4.17 -14.05
N LEU A 136 3.36 -3.88 -14.28
CA LEU A 136 4.46 -4.74 -13.83
C LEU A 136 4.47 -4.96 -12.32
N VAL A 137 4.28 -3.91 -11.54
CA VAL A 137 4.19 -3.99 -10.07
C VAL A 137 3.01 -4.87 -9.66
N THR A 138 1.87 -4.73 -10.32
CA THR A 138 0.67 -5.53 -10.04
C THR A 138 0.88 -7.01 -10.35
N TYR A 139 1.49 -7.33 -11.48
CA TYR A 139 1.85 -8.70 -11.85
C TYR A 139 2.80 -9.32 -10.81
N ILE A 140 3.95 -8.69 -10.57
CA ILE A 140 5.00 -9.25 -9.69
C ILE A 140 4.52 -9.37 -8.24
N SER A 141 3.70 -8.43 -7.77
CA SER A 141 3.12 -8.53 -6.44
C SER A 141 2.09 -9.65 -6.33
N GLY A 142 1.27 -9.84 -7.37
CA GLY A 142 0.32 -10.95 -7.45
C GLY A 142 1.01 -12.32 -7.35
N GLU A 143 2.19 -12.46 -7.95
CA GLU A 143 3.03 -13.67 -7.83
C GLU A 143 3.58 -13.90 -6.40
N SER A 144 3.36 -12.95 -5.50
CA SER A 144 3.68 -13.10 -4.06
C SER A 144 2.46 -13.38 -3.20
N GLN A 145 1.25 -13.50 -3.78
CA GLN A 145 0.03 -13.81 -3.02
C GLN A 145 0.18 -15.09 -2.22
N GLY A 146 -0.25 -15.07 -0.97
CA GLY A 146 -0.13 -16.21 -0.06
C GLY A 146 1.26 -16.42 0.56
N VAL A 147 2.26 -15.64 0.15
CA VAL A 147 3.64 -15.71 0.70
C VAL A 147 3.76 -14.79 1.91
N PRO A 148 4.35 -15.23 3.03
CA PRO A 148 4.62 -14.35 4.16
C PRO A 148 5.64 -13.25 3.82
N VAL A 149 5.38 -12.03 4.22
CA VAL A 149 6.35 -10.91 4.15
C VAL A 149 7.60 -11.28 4.95
N LYS A 150 8.76 -11.15 4.32
CA LYS A 150 10.05 -11.50 4.91
C LYS A 150 11.14 -10.51 4.45
N VAL A 151 11.00 -9.26 4.86
CA VAL A 151 11.96 -8.20 4.54
C VAL A 151 13.14 -8.27 5.50
N SER A 152 14.36 -8.26 4.95
CA SER A 152 15.60 -8.35 5.70
C SER A 152 15.99 -7.01 6.31
N LEU A 153 16.61 -7.05 7.50
CA LEU A 153 17.35 -5.94 8.12
C LEU A 153 18.78 -6.39 8.46
N ALA A 154 19.33 -7.36 7.72
CA ALA A 154 20.61 -7.95 8.03
C ALA A 154 21.80 -7.05 7.66
N THR A 155 21.65 -6.16 6.67
CA THR A 155 22.71 -5.26 6.23
C THR A 155 22.62 -3.88 6.92
N PRO A 156 23.75 -3.16 7.10
CA PRO A 156 23.74 -1.79 7.61
C PRO A 156 22.86 -0.85 6.75
N GLN A 157 22.83 -1.05 5.42
CA GLN A 157 22.04 -0.27 4.50
C GLN A 157 20.53 -0.48 4.72
N GLU A 158 20.09 -1.72 4.92
CA GLU A 158 18.69 -2.03 5.22
C GLU A 158 18.28 -1.44 6.58
N GLN A 159 19.12 -1.59 7.61
CA GLN A 159 18.89 -0.99 8.93
C GLN A 159 18.81 0.54 8.86
N HIS A 160 19.73 1.17 8.10
CA HIS A 160 19.72 2.61 7.88
C HIS A 160 18.40 3.06 7.24
N MET A 161 17.98 2.36 6.17
CA MET A 161 16.75 2.68 5.43
C MET A 161 15.50 2.47 6.29
N TYR A 162 15.43 1.41 7.08
CA TYR A 162 14.36 1.18 8.06
C TYR A 162 14.30 2.32 9.09
N ASN A 163 15.44 2.70 9.67
CA ASN A 163 15.50 3.76 10.67
C ASN A 163 15.16 5.14 10.07
N LEU A 164 15.53 5.38 8.82
CA LEU A 164 15.12 6.58 8.08
C LEU A 164 13.62 6.60 7.90
N GLY A 165 13.01 5.50 7.44
CA GLY A 165 11.56 5.37 7.27
C GLY A 165 10.80 5.57 8.58
N LYS A 166 11.32 5.01 9.68
CA LYS A 166 10.75 5.23 11.01
C LYS A 166 10.81 6.72 11.40
N ARG A 167 11.93 7.41 11.18
CA ARG A 167 12.01 8.86 11.45
C ARG A 167 11.04 9.66 10.58
N LEU A 168 10.96 9.35 9.28
CA LEU A 168 10.04 10.01 8.35
C LEU A 168 8.58 9.81 8.75
N PHE A 169 8.22 8.63 9.27
CA PHE A 169 6.87 8.35 9.74
C PHE A 169 6.41 9.30 10.86
N TYR A 170 7.33 9.69 11.75
CA TYR A 170 7.05 10.62 12.85
C TYR A 170 7.43 12.07 12.55
N TYR A 171 8.04 12.35 11.39
CA TYR A 171 8.47 13.71 11.03
C TYR A 171 7.25 14.60 10.79
N GLN A 172 7.11 15.64 11.59
CA GLN A 172 6.10 16.67 11.43
C GLN A 172 6.58 17.75 10.49
N GLY A 173 5.70 18.22 9.61
CA GLY A 173 6.01 19.27 8.66
C GLY A 173 4.81 19.64 7.79
N GLY A 174 5.08 20.37 6.70
CA GLY A 174 4.05 20.94 5.86
C GLY A 174 3.30 22.07 6.56
N SER A 175 2.26 22.61 5.91
CA SER A 175 1.50 23.76 6.42
C SER A 175 0.63 23.46 7.66
N HIS A 176 0.49 22.18 8.01
CA HIS A 176 -0.35 21.73 9.12
C HIS A 176 0.43 21.03 10.25
N ASP A 177 1.76 20.99 10.17
CA ASP A 177 2.62 20.24 11.10
C ASP A 177 2.16 18.77 11.31
N PHE A 178 1.63 18.15 10.25
CA PHE A 178 1.23 16.77 10.27
C PHE A 178 2.42 15.83 10.05
N SER A 179 2.22 14.57 10.42
CA SER A 179 3.10 13.44 10.11
C SER A 179 2.24 12.24 9.71
N CYS A 180 2.85 11.18 9.18
CA CYS A 180 2.13 9.93 9.00
C CYS A 180 1.53 9.44 10.34
N ALA A 181 2.29 9.63 11.42
CA ALA A 181 1.88 9.29 12.78
C ALA A 181 0.64 10.07 13.26
N THR A 182 0.41 11.28 12.78
CA THR A 182 -0.79 12.07 13.14
C THR A 182 -2.08 11.29 12.86
N CYS A 183 -2.12 10.54 11.76
CA CYS A 183 -3.28 9.72 11.39
C CYS A 183 -3.13 8.24 11.77
N HIS A 184 -1.91 7.70 11.76
CA HIS A 184 -1.66 6.26 11.84
C HIS A 184 -1.02 5.78 13.15
N ASN A 185 -0.85 6.65 14.15
CA ASN A 185 -0.27 6.28 15.45
C ASN A 185 -1.34 6.14 16.56
N GLN A 186 -2.58 5.94 16.21
CA GLN A 186 -3.67 5.67 17.14
C GLN A 186 -4.47 4.46 16.64
N PRO A 187 -4.75 3.47 17.51
CA PRO A 187 -5.67 2.39 17.17
C PRO A 187 -7.09 2.95 16.98
N ASP A 188 -7.89 2.23 16.22
CA ASP A 188 -9.32 2.49 15.98
C ASP A 188 -9.65 3.88 15.41
N THR A 189 -8.68 4.51 14.74
CA THR A 189 -8.90 5.78 14.04
C THR A 189 -9.63 5.54 12.74
N ARG A 190 -10.65 6.36 12.48
CA ARG A 190 -11.49 6.25 11.28
C ARG A 190 -11.54 7.58 10.53
N ILE A 191 -11.30 7.52 9.22
CA ILE A 191 -11.44 8.68 8.32
C ILE A 191 -12.29 8.28 7.11
N ARG A 192 -13.31 9.09 6.78
CA ARG A 192 -14.18 8.90 5.60
C ARG A 192 -14.76 7.49 5.49
N LEU A 193 -15.30 6.95 6.59
CA LEU A 193 -15.87 5.60 6.68
C LEU A 193 -14.84 4.47 6.49
N GLN A 194 -13.56 4.74 6.60
CA GLN A 194 -12.48 3.75 6.52
C GLN A 194 -11.70 3.73 7.82
N ASP A 195 -11.45 2.53 8.33
CA ASP A 195 -10.55 2.34 9.45
C ASP A 195 -9.11 2.52 8.96
N LEU A 196 -8.34 3.33 9.70
CA LEU A 196 -6.93 3.53 9.43
C LEU A 196 -6.11 2.45 10.15
N PRO A 197 -5.18 1.79 9.47
CA PRO A 197 -4.30 0.84 10.14
C PRO A 197 -3.39 1.57 11.14
N TYR A 198 -3.25 0.99 12.33
CA TYR A 198 -2.25 1.42 13.33
C TYR A 198 -0.86 0.93 12.89
N LEU A 199 -0.14 1.76 12.13
CA LEU A 199 1.08 1.38 11.43
C LEU A 199 2.30 1.09 12.33
N PRO A 200 2.43 1.58 13.57
CA PRO A 200 3.49 1.14 14.47
C PRO A 200 3.39 -0.32 14.92
N SER A 201 2.23 -0.96 14.74
CA SER A 201 2.05 -2.38 15.08
C SER A 201 2.36 -3.29 13.88
N ALA A 202 2.86 -4.50 14.15
CA ALA A 202 3.07 -5.52 13.13
C ALA A 202 1.78 -5.83 12.35
N LYS A 203 0.64 -5.92 13.05
CA LYS A 203 -0.67 -6.16 12.42
C LYS A 203 -1.08 -5.03 11.48
N GLY A 204 -0.96 -3.77 11.91
CA GLY A 204 -1.36 -2.62 11.11
C GLY A 204 -0.43 -2.36 9.93
N ALA A 205 0.89 -2.42 10.14
CA ALA A 205 1.88 -2.30 9.08
C ALA A 205 1.76 -3.46 8.08
N GLY A 206 1.60 -4.69 8.60
CA GLY A 206 1.41 -5.88 7.78
C GLY A 206 0.17 -5.77 6.90
N PHE A 207 -0.98 -5.39 7.45
CA PHE A 207 -2.19 -5.15 6.68
C PHE A 207 -1.98 -4.07 5.61
N ALA A 208 -1.32 -2.96 5.96
CA ALA A 208 -1.05 -1.90 5.01
C ALA A 208 -0.12 -2.37 3.89
N TRP A 209 0.95 -3.11 4.20
CA TRP A 209 1.89 -3.59 3.19
C TRP A 209 1.32 -4.71 2.33
N SER A 210 0.75 -5.74 2.96
CA SER A 210 0.33 -6.98 2.29
C SER A 210 -0.85 -6.80 1.33
N THR A 211 -1.58 -5.69 1.40
CA THR A 211 -2.75 -5.41 0.56
C THR A 211 -2.52 -4.34 -0.50
N TRP A 212 -1.26 -3.95 -0.72
CA TRP A 212 -0.84 -3.04 -1.79
C TRP A 212 0.21 -3.72 -2.68
N PRO A 213 0.18 -3.47 -4.02
CA PRO A 213 -0.67 -2.55 -4.78
C PRO A 213 -2.15 -2.90 -4.70
N ALA A 214 -3.01 -1.89 -4.95
CA ALA A 214 -4.44 -2.09 -4.87
C ALA A 214 -5.20 -1.31 -5.94
N TYR A 215 -6.31 -1.90 -6.42
CA TYR A 215 -7.27 -1.17 -7.23
C TYR A 215 -8.03 -0.19 -6.34
N ARG A 216 -7.95 1.09 -6.68
CA ARG A 216 -8.66 2.18 -6.00
C ARG A 216 -9.98 2.43 -6.69
N VAL A 217 -11.07 1.90 -6.14
CA VAL A 217 -12.43 2.01 -6.73
C VAL A 217 -12.81 3.47 -6.98
N SER A 218 -12.52 4.37 -6.04
CA SER A 218 -12.84 5.80 -6.17
C SER A 218 -12.01 6.53 -7.25
N ALA A 219 -10.91 5.96 -7.68
CA ALA A 219 -10.04 6.50 -8.73
C ALA A 219 -10.15 5.74 -10.06
N GLY A 220 -10.75 4.54 -10.06
CA GLY A 220 -10.82 3.69 -11.24
C GLY A 220 -9.46 3.18 -11.71
N GLN A 221 -8.46 3.09 -10.82
CA GLN A 221 -7.06 2.84 -11.18
C GLN A 221 -6.35 1.95 -10.18
N MET A 222 -5.32 1.24 -10.66
CA MET A 222 -4.34 0.58 -9.81
C MET A 222 -3.34 1.59 -9.25
N TRP A 223 -3.08 1.51 -7.96
CA TRP A 223 -2.06 2.30 -7.28
C TRP A 223 -1.03 1.40 -6.62
N SER A 224 0.24 1.74 -6.76
CA SER A 224 1.33 1.13 -6.00
C SER A 224 1.40 1.66 -4.57
N MET A 225 2.25 1.07 -3.73
CA MET A 225 2.53 1.59 -2.40
C MET A 225 3.18 2.98 -2.47
N GLN A 226 4.07 3.23 -3.43
CA GLN A 226 4.67 4.56 -3.60
C GLN A 226 3.64 5.61 -3.97
N TRP A 227 2.68 5.27 -4.83
CA TRP A 227 1.57 6.18 -5.14
C TRP A 227 0.71 6.45 -3.89
N ARG A 228 0.42 5.41 -3.09
CA ARG A 228 -0.31 5.58 -1.84
C ARG A 228 0.42 6.49 -0.85
N ILE A 229 1.74 6.35 -0.73
CA ILE A 229 2.58 7.23 0.09
C ILE A 229 2.50 8.67 -0.42
N ASN A 230 2.64 8.89 -1.73
CA ASN A 230 2.50 10.22 -2.33
C ASN A 230 1.14 10.86 -2.03
N ASP A 231 0.04 10.10 -2.15
CA ASP A 231 -1.29 10.60 -1.82
C ASP A 231 -1.41 11.04 -0.34
N CYS A 232 -0.74 10.34 0.58
CA CYS A 232 -0.64 10.76 1.98
C CYS A 232 0.14 12.07 2.14
N PHE A 233 1.26 12.24 1.43
CA PHE A 233 2.02 13.50 1.42
C PHE A 233 1.15 14.66 0.95
N ARG A 234 0.43 14.47 -0.15
CA ARG A 234 -0.50 15.48 -0.68
C ARG A 234 -1.61 15.83 0.32
N GLN A 235 -2.19 14.83 1.00
CA GLN A 235 -3.23 15.06 2.01
C GLN A 235 -2.70 15.83 3.23
N GLN A 236 -1.44 15.63 3.60
CA GLN A 236 -0.77 16.34 4.69
C GLN A 236 -0.23 17.72 4.26
N ARG A 237 -0.36 18.08 2.99
CA ARG A 237 0.22 19.30 2.42
C ARG A 237 1.75 19.33 2.53
N PHE A 238 2.39 18.18 2.49
CA PHE A 238 3.82 18.07 2.23
C PHE A 238 4.12 18.30 0.75
N PRO A 239 5.36 18.72 0.40
CA PRO A 239 5.86 18.59 -0.95
C PRO A 239 5.78 17.14 -1.41
N GLU A 240 5.42 16.92 -2.66
CA GLU A 240 5.37 15.56 -3.22
C GLU A 240 6.77 14.92 -3.21
N PRO A 241 6.91 13.69 -2.73
CA PRO A 241 8.19 13.03 -2.76
C PRO A 241 8.56 12.67 -4.20
N ILE A 242 9.85 12.75 -4.51
CA ILE A 242 10.34 12.25 -5.81
C ILE A 242 10.10 10.74 -5.85
N TYR A 243 9.55 10.28 -6.97
CA TYR A 243 9.29 8.86 -7.21
C TYR A 243 10.57 8.04 -7.12
N THR A 244 10.51 6.89 -6.45
CA THR A 244 11.64 5.99 -6.16
C THR A 244 12.81 6.64 -5.42
N SER A 245 12.55 7.75 -4.72
CA SER A 245 13.54 8.38 -3.84
C SER A 245 13.71 7.59 -2.54
N ASP A 246 14.79 7.89 -1.82
CA ASP A 246 15.04 7.29 -0.50
C ASP A 246 13.91 7.55 0.49
N VAL A 247 13.12 8.62 0.32
CA VAL A 247 11.94 8.91 1.16
C VAL A 247 10.86 7.83 0.98
N THR A 248 10.48 7.54 -0.26
CA THR A 248 9.42 6.55 -0.54
C THR A 248 9.89 5.13 -0.25
N ILE A 249 11.15 4.80 -0.58
CA ILE A 249 11.76 3.50 -0.32
C ILE A 249 11.91 3.28 1.19
N ALA A 250 12.32 4.29 1.96
CA ALA A 250 12.48 4.18 3.41
C ALA A 250 11.13 3.95 4.12
N LEU A 251 10.09 4.67 3.73
CA LEU A 251 8.75 4.46 4.27
C LEU A 251 8.22 3.06 3.92
N SER A 252 8.44 2.60 2.68
CA SER A 252 8.12 1.23 2.26
C SER A 252 8.89 0.19 3.09
N MET A 253 10.20 0.40 3.33
CA MET A 253 11.02 -0.47 4.16
C MET A 253 10.51 -0.52 5.61
N TYR A 254 10.15 0.62 6.19
CA TYR A 254 9.60 0.67 7.54
C TYR A 254 8.30 -0.11 7.66
N LEU A 255 7.37 0.06 6.72
CA LEU A 255 6.09 -0.64 6.72
C LEU A 255 6.28 -2.16 6.51
N ALA A 256 7.02 -2.54 5.48
CA ALA A 256 7.23 -3.94 5.12
C ALA A 256 7.94 -4.72 6.24
N ALA A 257 9.05 -4.19 6.76
CA ALA A 257 9.80 -4.86 7.82
C ALA A 257 9.04 -4.91 9.16
N THR A 258 8.27 -3.87 9.50
CA THR A 258 7.38 -3.87 10.68
C THR A 258 6.28 -4.92 10.52
N GLY A 259 5.79 -5.14 9.29
CA GLY A 259 4.75 -6.11 8.95
C GLY A 259 5.24 -7.53 8.66
N ASN A 260 6.50 -7.85 8.93
CA ASN A 260 7.05 -9.19 8.67
C ASN A 260 6.18 -10.29 9.28
N GLY A 261 6.00 -11.39 8.52
CA GLY A 261 5.17 -12.53 8.89
C GLY A 261 3.72 -12.41 8.42
N THR A 262 3.24 -11.23 8.00
CA THR A 262 1.89 -11.10 7.42
C THR A 262 1.86 -11.73 6.04
N VAL A 263 0.82 -12.51 5.77
CA VAL A 263 0.63 -13.15 4.46
C VAL A 263 0.19 -12.11 3.43
N MET A 264 0.83 -12.11 2.25
CA MET A 264 0.49 -11.21 1.14
C MET A 264 -0.92 -11.50 0.61
N ASP A 265 -1.71 -10.45 0.45
CA ASP A 265 -3.07 -10.46 -0.11
C ASP A 265 -3.16 -9.39 -1.22
N THR A 266 -2.22 -9.46 -2.17
CA THR A 266 -2.13 -8.56 -3.32
C THR A 266 -2.49 -9.27 -4.62
N PRO A 267 -2.98 -8.53 -5.62
CA PRO A 267 -3.39 -7.12 -5.55
C PRO A 267 -4.68 -6.95 -4.76
N GLY A 268 -4.70 -5.92 -3.92
CA GLY A 268 -5.85 -5.61 -3.08
C GLY A 268 -6.93 -4.78 -3.79
N ILE A 269 -8.07 -4.59 -3.10
CA ILE A 269 -9.10 -3.63 -3.48
C ILE A 269 -9.28 -2.63 -2.34
N LYS A 270 -9.29 -1.35 -2.67
CA LYS A 270 -9.47 -0.25 -1.73
C LYS A 270 -10.50 0.74 -2.26
N ARG A 271 -11.24 1.37 -1.35
CA ARG A 271 -12.19 2.42 -1.70
C ARG A 271 -11.52 3.66 -2.30
#